data_0ba610f5317ed1357af9f4b55c3dac0b
#
_entry.id   0ba610f5317ed1357af9f4b55c3dac0b
#
_cell.length_a   1.000
_cell.length_b   1.000
_cell.length_c   1.000
_cell.angle_alpha   90.00
_cell.angle_beta   90.00
_cell.angle_gamma   90.00
#
_symmetry.space_group_name_H-M   'P 1'
#
loop_
_entity.id
_entity.type
_entity.pdbx_description
1 polymer ?
#
loop_
_entity_poly.entity_id
_entity_poly.type
_entity_poly.pdbx_seq_one_letter_code
_entity_poly.pdbx_strand_id
1 'polypeptide(L)'
;MPQKRIYLYVPFKDKEKAKSLGAMWDDKEKKWFAPKTLDKNIFSQWFYPHQNKEFSFDENEVLTTFKSALENQGLIIDGSPIMDGKIHRVKTTTDKGREMSGAYSGFLDEYPAGFIQNFKTGIKENWKMPLENAKQNIVSYQTPSQKRLHNSTSNNTKQDILELQQKTALKIEEEYNQANWAHSNHPYLKKKGFSENFYLKQDNKGSLLIPLKDENGKLWSVQRIFPNGDKIIGVIKTKEEKEQGIEYSAKKSGCFHLIGAKNLEYCKEFIIAEGFATAATIYKALNKPVIMGIDAGNLSKIVETLKNKFQNTPITLIADNDKKRELKGLSNVGVETAKEIQQKFSDIKVIIPKISNQEAEQGISDFNDIFLNKGLDEVKKQLNFIDFHNKLNTFENPTKT
;
A
#
# COMPACT_ATOMS: atom_id res chain seq x y z
N MET A 1 -29.83 4.58 -35.63
CA MET A 1 -29.41 4.38 -34.23
C MET A 1 -28.35 3.32 -34.20
N PRO A 2 -27.16 3.51 -33.62
CA PRO A 2 -26.15 2.46 -33.51
C PRO A 2 -26.67 1.36 -32.58
N GLN A 3 -26.82 0.17 -33.12
CA GLN A 3 -27.37 -0.98 -32.43
C GLN A 3 -26.39 -1.52 -31.40
N LYS A 4 -26.87 -1.74 -30.18
CA LYS A 4 -26.13 -2.15 -28.98
C LYS A 4 -25.45 -3.53 -29.16
N ARG A 5 -24.10 -3.62 -28.98
CA ARG A 5 -23.33 -4.88 -28.93
C ARG A 5 -23.64 -5.62 -27.62
N ILE A 6 -23.66 -6.95 -27.66
CA ILE A 6 -23.78 -7.77 -26.45
C ILE A 6 -22.36 -8.11 -25.99
N TYR A 7 -21.89 -7.49 -24.93
CA TYR A 7 -20.58 -7.76 -24.37
C TYR A 7 -20.59 -9.02 -23.49
N LEU A 8 -19.45 -9.72 -23.47
CA LEU A 8 -19.26 -11.00 -22.81
C LEU A 8 -18.20 -10.89 -21.73
N TYR A 9 -18.39 -11.58 -20.62
CA TYR A 9 -17.37 -11.77 -19.60
C TYR A 9 -16.60 -13.06 -19.89
N VAL A 10 -15.53 -12.96 -20.69
CA VAL A 10 -14.70 -14.12 -21.07
C VAL A 10 -13.46 -14.14 -20.17
N PRO A 11 -13.32 -15.12 -19.25
CA PRO A 11 -12.11 -15.30 -18.48
C PRO A 11 -10.90 -15.55 -19.40
N PHE A 12 -9.71 -15.12 -18.99
CA PHE A 12 -8.49 -15.27 -19.82
C PHE A 12 -8.26 -16.72 -20.29
N LYS A 13 -8.53 -17.71 -19.43
CA LYS A 13 -8.42 -19.14 -19.79
C LYS A 13 -9.37 -19.58 -20.89
N ASP A 14 -10.49 -18.88 -21.08
CA ASP A 14 -11.54 -19.24 -22.06
C ASP A 14 -11.45 -18.42 -23.35
N LYS A 15 -10.47 -17.53 -23.48
CA LYS A 15 -10.39 -16.58 -24.61
C LYS A 15 -10.33 -17.26 -25.96
N GLU A 16 -9.57 -18.34 -26.10
CA GLU A 16 -9.43 -19.07 -27.37
C GLU A 16 -10.73 -19.84 -27.73
N LYS A 17 -11.43 -20.35 -26.69
CA LYS A 17 -12.75 -20.97 -26.86
C LYS A 17 -13.80 -19.96 -27.30
N ALA A 18 -13.82 -18.78 -26.71
CA ALA A 18 -14.75 -17.72 -27.08
C ALA A 18 -14.47 -17.25 -28.52
N LYS A 19 -13.20 -17.07 -28.88
CA LYS A 19 -12.78 -16.72 -30.26
C LYS A 19 -13.16 -17.75 -31.27
N SER A 20 -12.96 -19.04 -31.00
CA SER A 20 -13.33 -20.13 -31.91
C SER A 20 -14.84 -20.22 -32.15
N LEU A 21 -15.65 -19.76 -31.19
CA LEU A 21 -17.11 -19.64 -31.34
C LEU A 21 -17.53 -18.34 -32.03
N GLY A 22 -16.58 -17.50 -32.43
CA GLY A 22 -16.83 -16.27 -33.20
C GLY A 22 -17.03 -15.02 -32.34
N ALA A 23 -16.69 -15.02 -31.04
CA ALA A 23 -16.65 -13.80 -30.26
C ALA A 23 -15.57 -12.85 -30.77
N MET A 24 -15.84 -11.55 -30.78
CA MET A 24 -14.93 -10.51 -31.25
C MET A 24 -14.49 -9.62 -30.09
N TRP A 25 -13.28 -9.10 -30.21
CA TRP A 25 -12.73 -8.16 -29.22
C TRP A 25 -13.03 -6.71 -29.63
N ASP A 26 -13.48 -5.90 -28.66
CA ASP A 26 -13.67 -4.47 -28.84
C ASP A 26 -12.50 -3.72 -28.19
N ASP A 27 -11.63 -3.13 -29.01
CA ASP A 27 -10.44 -2.42 -28.53
C ASP A 27 -10.74 -1.14 -27.77
N LYS A 28 -11.89 -0.50 -28.00
CA LYS A 28 -12.32 0.71 -27.29
C LYS A 28 -12.82 0.37 -25.88
N GLU A 29 -13.71 -0.62 -25.83
CA GLU A 29 -14.34 -1.03 -24.55
C GLU A 29 -13.49 -2.05 -23.76
N LYS A 30 -12.41 -2.59 -24.39
CA LYS A 30 -11.56 -3.65 -23.85
C LYS A 30 -12.38 -4.85 -23.36
N LYS A 31 -13.34 -5.28 -24.19
CA LYS A 31 -14.28 -6.38 -23.88
C LYS A 31 -14.53 -7.25 -25.08
N TRP A 32 -14.80 -8.53 -24.83
CA TRP A 32 -15.34 -9.43 -25.83
C TRP A 32 -16.82 -9.13 -26.07
N PHE A 33 -17.29 -9.32 -27.31
CA PHE A 33 -18.70 -9.19 -27.64
C PHE A 33 -19.14 -10.29 -28.61
N ALA A 34 -20.45 -10.64 -28.52
CA ALA A 34 -21.10 -11.54 -29.44
C ALA A 34 -21.51 -10.77 -30.71
N PRO A 35 -21.03 -11.18 -31.91
CA PRO A 35 -21.52 -10.63 -33.18
C PRO A 35 -23.02 -10.92 -33.36
N LYS A 36 -23.75 -9.98 -33.91
CA LYS A 36 -25.20 -10.14 -34.15
C LYS A 36 -25.59 -11.21 -35.18
N THR A 37 -24.65 -11.56 -36.00
CA THR A 37 -24.82 -12.61 -37.04
C THR A 37 -24.82 -14.00 -36.49
N LEU A 38 -24.41 -14.19 -35.24
CA LEU A 38 -24.36 -15.47 -34.54
C LEU A 38 -25.46 -15.62 -33.50
N ASP A 39 -25.89 -16.87 -33.27
CA ASP A 39 -26.82 -17.13 -32.15
C ASP A 39 -26.16 -16.77 -30.82
N LYS A 40 -26.73 -15.79 -30.17
CA LYS A 40 -26.23 -15.32 -28.85
C LYS A 40 -26.20 -16.43 -27.78
N ASN A 41 -27.03 -17.47 -27.89
CA ASN A 41 -27.11 -18.54 -26.93
C ASN A 41 -25.83 -19.39 -26.83
N ILE A 42 -25.02 -19.43 -27.90
CA ILE A 42 -23.71 -20.13 -27.90
C ILE A 42 -22.72 -19.46 -26.91
N PHE A 43 -22.95 -18.20 -26.58
CA PHE A 43 -22.13 -17.41 -25.63
C PHE A 43 -22.74 -17.32 -24.24
N SER A 44 -23.82 -18.04 -23.96
CA SER A 44 -24.59 -17.95 -22.71
C SER A 44 -23.73 -18.14 -21.44
N GLN A 45 -22.70 -19.00 -21.49
CA GLN A 45 -21.77 -19.24 -20.40
C GLN A 45 -20.92 -18.00 -20.03
N TRP A 46 -20.80 -17.01 -20.94
CA TRP A 46 -20.06 -15.78 -20.76
C TRP A 46 -20.93 -14.52 -20.75
N PHE A 47 -22.24 -14.67 -20.68
CA PHE A 47 -23.06 -13.51 -20.39
C PHE A 47 -22.70 -12.98 -18.98
N TYR A 48 -22.60 -11.66 -18.89
CA TYR A 48 -22.48 -11.08 -17.55
C TYR A 48 -23.62 -11.62 -16.68
N PRO A 49 -23.33 -12.24 -15.52
CA PRO A 49 -24.36 -12.87 -14.70
C PRO A 49 -25.50 -11.94 -14.28
N HIS A 50 -25.33 -10.65 -14.53
CA HIS A 50 -26.18 -9.58 -14.01
C HIS A 50 -26.90 -8.74 -15.11
N GLN A 51 -26.95 -9.20 -16.36
CA GLN A 51 -27.66 -8.40 -17.40
C GLN A 51 -29.18 -8.42 -17.32
N ASN A 52 -29.79 -9.28 -16.48
CA ASN A 52 -31.24 -9.44 -16.39
C ASN A 52 -31.83 -9.65 -14.97
N LYS A 53 -31.08 -9.37 -13.92
CA LYS A 53 -31.61 -9.40 -12.55
C LYS A 53 -31.20 -8.13 -11.83
N GLU A 54 -32.13 -7.23 -11.60
CA GLU A 54 -31.97 -6.22 -10.59
C GLU A 54 -32.15 -6.87 -9.24
N PHE A 55 -31.10 -6.95 -8.45
CA PHE A 55 -31.18 -7.32 -7.05
C PHE A 55 -31.50 -6.05 -6.26
N SER A 56 -32.53 -6.10 -5.45
CA SER A 56 -32.74 -5.11 -4.40
C SER A 56 -32.42 -5.72 -3.05
N PHE A 57 -31.69 -4.97 -2.25
CA PHE A 57 -31.35 -5.35 -0.90
C PHE A 57 -31.98 -4.35 0.08
N ASP A 58 -32.37 -4.85 1.24
CA ASP A 58 -32.78 -3.98 2.33
C ASP A 58 -31.52 -3.32 2.93
N GLU A 59 -31.48 -1.99 2.99
CA GLU A 59 -30.29 -1.26 3.46
C GLU A 59 -29.94 -1.62 4.91
N ASN A 60 -30.93 -1.80 5.79
CA ASN A 60 -30.69 -2.19 7.18
C ASN A 60 -30.10 -3.58 7.28
N GLU A 61 -30.56 -4.50 6.42
CA GLU A 61 -30.02 -5.86 6.34
C GLU A 61 -28.58 -5.86 5.84
N VAL A 62 -28.25 -5.04 4.82
CA VAL A 62 -26.90 -4.85 4.33
C VAL A 62 -25.99 -4.34 5.43
N LEU A 63 -26.39 -3.26 6.12
CA LEU A 63 -25.61 -2.66 7.20
C LEU A 63 -25.39 -3.65 8.35
N THR A 64 -26.41 -4.41 8.73
CA THR A 64 -26.32 -5.43 9.80
C THR A 64 -25.38 -6.56 9.41
N THR A 65 -25.52 -7.08 8.18
CA THR A 65 -24.68 -8.17 7.67
C THR A 65 -23.22 -7.75 7.53
N PHE A 66 -22.99 -6.54 7.02
CA PHE A 66 -21.64 -6.01 6.91
C PHE A 66 -21.01 -5.73 8.29
N LYS A 67 -21.78 -5.18 9.24
CA LYS A 67 -21.35 -5.00 10.62
C LYS A 67 -20.90 -6.32 11.24
N SER A 68 -21.70 -7.37 11.10
CA SER A 68 -21.34 -8.70 11.60
C SER A 68 -20.05 -9.23 10.98
N ALA A 69 -19.84 -9.00 9.67
CA ALA A 69 -18.60 -9.40 9.01
C ALA A 69 -17.38 -8.62 9.55
N LEU A 70 -17.53 -7.33 9.82
CA LEU A 70 -16.48 -6.48 10.42
C LEU A 70 -16.13 -6.94 11.84
N GLU A 71 -17.14 -7.19 12.66
CA GLU A 71 -16.97 -7.64 14.05
C GLU A 71 -16.36 -9.05 14.13
N ASN A 72 -16.73 -9.96 13.23
CA ASN A 72 -16.12 -11.29 13.10
C ASN A 72 -14.61 -11.23 12.80
N GLN A 73 -14.15 -10.17 12.13
CA GLN A 73 -12.74 -9.93 11.89
C GLN A 73 -12.08 -9.10 13.01
N GLY A 74 -12.75 -8.94 14.14
CA GLY A 74 -12.26 -8.28 15.34
C GLY A 74 -12.22 -6.75 15.24
N LEU A 75 -12.97 -6.13 14.32
CA LEU A 75 -13.15 -4.68 14.29
C LEU A 75 -14.29 -4.26 15.22
N ILE A 76 -14.15 -3.12 15.88
CA ILE A 76 -15.18 -2.55 16.75
C ILE A 76 -15.90 -1.46 15.97
N ILE A 77 -17.20 -1.65 15.75
CA ILE A 77 -18.06 -0.72 15.00
C ILE A 77 -19.09 -0.10 15.96
N ASP A 78 -18.93 1.18 16.21
CA ASP A 78 -19.88 1.97 16.99
C ASP A 78 -21.01 2.45 16.07
N GLY A 79 -22.23 2.01 16.34
CA GLY A 79 -23.39 2.25 15.48
C GLY A 79 -23.42 1.38 14.22
N SER A 80 -23.88 1.93 13.10
CA SER A 80 -23.90 1.29 11.79
C SER A 80 -22.62 1.59 10.99
N PRO A 81 -22.11 0.63 10.19
CA PRO A 81 -20.97 0.90 9.31
C PRO A 81 -21.35 1.93 8.24
N ILE A 82 -20.41 2.82 7.91
CA ILE A 82 -20.58 3.84 6.87
C ILE A 82 -20.24 3.22 5.51
N MET A 83 -21.20 3.26 4.57
CA MET A 83 -21.10 2.63 3.24
C MET A 83 -20.93 3.69 2.14
N ASP A 84 -19.97 4.61 2.30
CA ASP A 84 -19.70 5.74 1.39
C ASP A 84 -18.56 5.49 0.42
N GLY A 85 -18.04 4.26 0.38
CA GLY A 85 -16.91 3.87 -0.47
C GLY A 85 -15.54 4.35 0.01
N LYS A 86 -15.47 5.13 1.09
CA LYS A 86 -14.21 5.62 1.67
C LYS A 86 -13.65 4.65 2.69
N ILE A 87 -12.35 4.77 2.97
CA ILE A 87 -11.71 3.99 4.02
C ILE A 87 -11.98 4.63 5.38
N HIS A 88 -12.63 3.87 6.26
CA HIS A 88 -12.88 4.23 7.65
C HIS A 88 -11.91 3.49 8.56
N ARG A 89 -11.24 4.23 9.47
CA ARG A 89 -10.36 3.65 10.48
C ARG A 89 -11.14 3.45 11.77
N VAL A 90 -11.02 2.26 12.33
CA VAL A 90 -11.74 1.85 13.55
C VAL A 90 -10.82 1.10 14.50
N LYS A 91 -11.23 0.97 15.74
CA LYS A 91 -10.53 0.12 16.71
C LYS A 91 -10.72 -1.35 16.40
N THR A 92 -9.76 -2.15 16.85
CA THR A 92 -9.89 -3.60 16.95
C THR A 92 -10.02 -4.03 18.41
N THR A 93 -10.49 -5.24 18.66
CA THR A 93 -10.63 -5.83 20.00
C THR A 93 -9.30 -5.91 20.77
N THR A 94 -8.17 -5.79 20.09
CA THR A 94 -6.82 -5.85 20.67
C THR A 94 -6.12 -4.50 20.77
N ASP A 95 -6.76 -3.41 20.31
CA ASP A 95 -6.18 -2.07 20.36
C ASP A 95 -6.17 -1.50 21.77
N LYS A 96 -5.09 -0.77 22.09
CA LYS A 96 -4.92 -0.07 23.38
C LYS A 96 -4.93 1.45 23.17
N GLY A 97 -5.55 2.16 24.10
CA GLY A 97 -5.56 3.61 24.09
C GLY A 97 -6.20 4.21 22.83
N ARG A 98 -5.41 4.98 22.06
CA ARG A 98 -5.87 5.67 20.83
C ARG A 98 -5.57 4.93 19.52
N GLU A 99 -5.12 3.70 19.60
CA GLU A 99 -4.84 2.89 18.39
C GLU A 99 -6.13 2.66 17.58
N MET A 100 -6.00 2.65 16.26
CA MET A 100 -7.07 2.35 15.30
C MET A 100 -6.50 1.39 14.24
N SER A 101 -6.37 0.11 14.60
CA SER A 101 -5.72 -0.90 13.78
C SER A 101 -6.69 -1.68 12.87
N GLY A 102 -7.96 -1.29 12.84
CA GLY A 102 -8.95 -1.73 11.86
C GLY A 102 -9.11 -0.73 10.73
N ALA A 103 -9.49 -1.22 9.56
CA ALA A 103 -9.93 -0.39 8.44
C ALA A 103 -11.01 -1.12 7.65
N TYR A 104 -11.98 -0.39 7.14
CA TYR A 104 -12.97 -0.92 6.20
C TYR A 104 -13.41 0.13 5.18
N SER A 105 -13.98 -0.32 4.08
CA SER A 105 -14.79 0.50 3.17
C SER A 105 -15.99 -0.31 2.74
N GLY A 106 -17.12 0.35 2.48
CA GLY A 106 -18.35 -0.30 2.06
C GLY A 106 -19.08 0.49 0.98
N PHE A 107 -19.80 -0.20 0.11
CA PHE A 107 -20.55 0.31 -1.03
C PHE A 107 -21.96 -0.26 -1.00
N LEU A 108 -22.96 0.58 -1.17
CA LEU A 108 -24.40 0.20 -1.25
C LEU A 108 -24.89 0.06 -2.68
N ASP A 109 -24.12 0.54 -3.65
CA ASP A 109 -24.51 0.60 -5.05
C ASP A 109 -24.57 -0.77 -5.73
N GLU A 110 -25.56 -0.98 -6.61
CA GLU A 110 -25.83 -2.17 -7.43
C GLU A 110 -25.83 -3.51 -6.65
N TYR A 111 -24.68 -3.93 -6.17
CA TYR A 111 -24.49 -5.12 -5.36
C TYR A 111 -23.62 -4.77 -4.15
N PRO A 112 -24.21 -4.73 -2.94
CA PRO A 112 -23.49 -4.29 -1.75
C PRO A 112 -22.23 -5.10 -1.51
N ALA A 113 -21.10 -4.39 -1.37
CA ALA A 113 -19.78 -4.95 -1.21
C ALA A 113 -18.92 -4.12 -0.26
N GLY A 114 -17.85 -4.68 0.25
CA GLY A 114 -16.94 -3.98 1.13
C GLY A 114 -15.56 -4.63 1.21
N PHE A 115 -14.65 -3.90 1.83
CA PHE A 115 -13.30 -4.36 2.16
C PHE A 115 -13.09 -4.26 3.66
N ILE A 116 -12.46 -5.26 4.24
CA ILE A 116 -12.19 -5.38 5.68
C ILE A 116 -10.70 -5.62 5.86
N GLN A 117 -10.05 -4.87 6.76
CA GLN A 117 -8.65 -5.08 7.12
C GLN A 117 -8.44 -4.93 8.62
N ASN A 118 -7.81 -5.92 9.23
CA ASN A 118 -7.31 -5.88 10.59
C ASN A 118 -5.78 -5.92 10.58
N PHE A 119 -5.13 -4.79 10.86
CA PHE A 119 -3.66 -4.68 10.84
C PHE A 119 -2.97 -5.42 11.99
N LYS A 120 -3.68 -5.78 13.06
CA LYS A 120 -3.11 -6.56 14.17
C LYS A 120 -3.00 -8.04 13.85
N THR A 121 -4.00 -8.57 13.14
CA THR A 121 -4.06 -9.99 12.75
C THR A 121 -3.53 -10.23 11.33
N GLY A 122 -3.38 -9.17 10.52
CA GLY A 122 -2.99 -9.27 9.11
C GLY A 122 -4.14 -9.61 8.16
N ILE A 123 -5.35 -9.79 8.68
CA ILE A 123 -6.52 -10.16 7.86
C ILE A 123 -6.83 -9.06 6.84
N LYS A 124 -7.05 -9.47 5.60
CA LYS A 124 -7.59 -8.66 4.49
C LYS A 124 -8.66 -9.48 3.79
N GLU A 125 -9.87 -8.97 3.74
CA GLU A 125 -11.01 -9.68 3.18
C GLU A 125 -11.89 -8.75 2.34
N ASN A 126 -12.41 -9.26 1.23
CA ASN A 126 -13.46 -8.60 0.45
C ASN A 126 -14.81 -9.23 0.81
N TRP A 127 -15.69 -8.45 1.37
CA TRP A 127 -17.05 -8.84 1.69
C TRP A 127 -18.01 -8.53 0.53
N LYS A 128 -19.01 -9.37 0.34
CA LYS A 128 -20.16 -9.14 -0.54
C LYS A 128 -21.42 -9.62 0.14
N MET A 129 -22.52 -8.91 -0.08
CA MET A 129 -23.81 -9.32 0.45
C MET A 129 -24.18 -10.73 -0.03
N PRO A 130 -24.58 -11.68 0.84
CA PRO A 130 -25.01 -13.01 0.44
C PRO A 130 -26.22 -12.96 -0.51
N LEU A 131 -26.20 -13.79 -1.57
CA LEU A 131 -27.27 -13.81 -2.58
C LEU A 131 -28.62 -14.27 -2.04
N GLU A 132 -28.64 -15.05 -0.99
CA GLU A 132 -29.85 -15.52 -0.29
C GLU A 132 -30.68 -14.37 0.31
N ASN A 133 -30.04 -13.24 0.59
CA ASN A 133 -30.65 -12.03 1.14
C ASN A 133 -31.15 -11.07 0.03
N ALA A 134 -31.03 -11.46 -1.23
CA ALA A 134 -31.49 -10.64 -2.34
C ALA A 134 -32.98 -10.82 -2.61
N LYS A 135 -33.77 -9.75 -2.56
CA LYS A 135 -35.15 -9.76 -3.04
C LYS A 135 -35.15 -9.76 -4.57
N GLN A 136 -35.68 -10.82 -5.18
CA GLN A 136 -35.84 -10.91 -6.63
C GLN A 136 -37.09 -10.11 -7.02
N ASN A 137 -36.89 -8.92 -7.61
CA ASN A 137 -37.98 -8.19 -8.25
C ASN A 137 -37.88 -8.39 -9.77
N ILE A 138 -38.90 -8.97 -10.36
CA ILE A 138 -39.10 -9.00 -11.81
C ILE A 138 -39.75 -7.65 -12.18
N VAL A 139 -38.98 -6.70 -12.70
CA VAL A 139 -39.51 -5.42 -13.20
C VAL A 139 -39.00 -5.16 -14.60
N SER A 140 -39.97 -4.83 -15.46
CA SER A 140 -39.83 -4.45 -16.85
C SER A 140 -39.13 -3.08 -17.03
N TYR A 141 -38.20 -3.04 -17.95
CA TYR A 141 -37.63 -1.92 -18.72
C TYR A 141 -37.71 -0.51 -18.12
N GLN A 142 -36.57 0.02 -17.65
CA GLN A 142 -36.26 1.44 -17.70
C GLN A 142 -34.79 1.73 -18.09
N THR A 143 -34.62 2.76 -18.82
CA THR A 143 -33.67 3.38 -19.72
C THR A 143 -32.20 3.59 -19.29
N PRO A 144 -31.30 3.82 -20.29
CA PRO A 144 -29.82 3.67 -20.18
C PRO A 144 -29.08 4.89 -19.62
N SER A 145 -29.67 5.74 -18.83
CA SER A 145 -29.04 7.01 -18.41
C SER A 145 -28.05 6.89 -17.24
N GLN A 146 -28.12 5.83 -16.46
CA GLN A 146 -27.29 5.69 -15.23
C GLN A 146 -25.92 5.02 -15.44
N LYS A 147 -25.73 4.25 -16.53
CA LYS A 147 -24.42 3.60 -16.80
C LYS A 147 -23.27 4.54 -17.19
N ARG A 148 -23.58 5.79 -17.57
CA ARG A 148 -22.55 6.78 -17.87
C ARG A 148 -21.96 7.45 -16.61
N LEU A 149 -22.67 7.45 -15.49
CA LEU A 149 -22.19 8.04 -14.24
C LEU A 149 -21.08 7.22 -13.57
N HIS A 150 -21.15 5.90 -13.62
CA HIS A 150 -20.26 5.05 -12.82
C HIS A 150 -18.80 5.02 -13.34
N ASN A 151 -18.57 4.98 -14.65
CA ASN A 151 -17.21 5.11 -15.20
C ASN A 151 -16.68 6.55 -15.12
N SER A 152 -17.56 7.55 -15.17
CA SER A 152 -17.21 8.96 -14.94
C SER A 152 -16.94 9.23 -13.46
N THR A 153 -17.71 8.66 -12.54
CA THR A 153 -17.53 8.84 -11.09
C THR A 153 -16.22 8.24 -10.60
N SER A 154 -15.83 7.04 -11.06
CA SER A 154 -14.55 6.43 -10.69
C SER A 154 -13.33 7.20 -11.24
N ASN A 155 -13.43 7.76 -12.44
CA ASN A 155 -12.38 8.60 -13.00
C ASN A 155 -12.36 9.99 -12.36
N ASN A 156 -13.52 10.59 -12.11
CA ASN A 156 -13.63 11.83 -11.37
C ASN A 156 -13.08 11.70 -9.95
N THR A 157 -13.42 10.63 -9.24
CA THR A 157 -12.90 10.38 -7.88
C THR A 157 -11.37 10.25 -7.86
N LYS A 158 -10.76 9.59 -8.86
CA LYS A 158 -9.28 9.50 -8.95
C LYS A 158 -8.66 10.86 -9.28
N GLN A 159 -9.30 11.62 -10.16
CA GLN A 159 -8.86 12.98 -10.51
C GLN A 159 -8.99 13.91 -9.31
N ASP A 160 -10.10 13.86 -8.59
CA ASP A 160 -10.35 14.66 -7.38
C ASP A 160 -9.33 14.36 -6.29
N ILE A 161 -9.00 13.06 -6.08
CA ILE A 161 -7.96 12.65 -5.14
C ILE A 161 -6.60 13.19 -5.57
N LEU A 162 -6.25 13.11 -6.85
CA LEU A 162 -4.97 13.61 -7.36
C LEU A 162 -4.87 15.13 -7.19
N GLU A 163 -5.94 15.87 -7.48
CA GLU A 163 -5.98 17.31 -7.29
C GLU A 163 -5.83 17.70 -5.81
N LEU A 164 -6.51 16.98 -4.92
CA LEU A 164 -6.38 17.18 -3.49
C LEU A 164 -4.95 16.85 -3.01
N GLN A 165 -4.34 15.78 -3.55
CA GLN A 165 -2.94 15.45 -3.26
C GLN A 165 -1.98 16.52 -3.76
N GLN A 166 -2.22 17.12 -4.92
CA GLN A 166 -1.40 18.22 -5.44
C GLN A 166 -1.50 19.47 -4.57
N LYS A 167 -2.71 19.86 -4.16
CA LYS A 167 -2.95 20.96 -3.21
C LYS A 167 -2.27 20.70 -1.87
N THR A 168 -2.37 19.47 -1.38
CA THR A 168 -1.71 19.04 -0.14
C THR A 168 -0.19 19.13 -0.26
N ALA A 169 0.37 18.73 -1.40
CA ALA A 169 1.81 18.81 -1.66
C ALA A 169 2.33 20.25 -1.66
N LEU A 170 1.59 21.20 -2.25
CA LEU A 170 1.93 22.63 -2.21
C LEU A 170 1.97 23.17 -0.77
N LYS A 171 0.99 22.84 0.05
CA LYS A 171 0.97 23.21 1.48
C LYS A 171 2.17 22.62 2.24
N ILE A 172 2.48 21.35 1.97
CA ILE A 172 3.63 20.68 2.59
C ILE A 172 4.94 21.29 2.12
N GLU A 173 5.07 21.65 0.84
CA GLU A 173 6.27 22.29 0.30
C GLU A 173 6.52 23.65 0.95
N GLU A 174 5.47 24.44 1.15
CA GLU A 174 5.56 25.71 1.87
C GLU A 174 6.05 25.50 3.31
N GLU A 175 5.39 24.61 4.07
CA GLU A 175 5.77 24.28 5.46
C GLU A 175 7.21 23.75 5.53
N TYR A 176 7.59 22.87 4.60
CA TYR A 176 8.92 22.28 4.56
C TYR A 176 9.99 23.33 4.25
N ASN A 177 9.72 24.27 3.32
CA ASN A 177 10.67 25.33 2.98
C ASN A 177 10.90 26.31 4.13
N GLN A 178 9.86 26.61 4.90
CA GLN A 178 9.95 27.49 6.08
C GLN A 178 10.56 26.81 7.31
N ALA A 179 10.61 25.47 7.34
CA ALA A 179 11.13 24.72 8.48
C ALA A 179 12.67 24.86 8.61
N ASN A 180 13.14 24.89 9.85
CA ASN A 180 14.56 24.95 10.19
C ASN A 180 15.24 23.57 10.01
N TRP A 181 16.56 23.57 9.91
CA TRP A 181 17.34 22.34 10.01
C TRP A 181 17.15 21.69 11.36
N ALA A 182 16.97 20.38 11.38
CA ALA A 182 16.83 19.64 12.62
C ALA A 182 18.13 19.69 13.43
N HIS A 183 17.99 19.79 14.75
CA HIS A 183 19.12 19.67 15.63
C HIS A 183 19.65 18.22 15.68
N SER A 184 20.97 18.05 15.69
CA SER A 184 21.60 16.73 15.84
C SER A 184 21.26 16.03 17.15
N ASN A 185 20.86 16.81 18.17
CA ASN A 185 20.41 16.29 19.47
C ASN A 185 18.89 16.07 19.56
N HIS A 186 18.18 16.04 18.42
CA HIS A 186 16.74 15.76 18.42
C HIS A 186 16.42 14.47 19.21
N PRO A 187 15.41 14.45 20.10
CA PRO A 187 15.15 13.31 21.00
C PRO A 187 15.00 11.97 20.28
N TYR A 188 14.28 11.95 19.17
CA TYR A 188 14.14 10.73 18.35
C TYR A 188 15.49 10.25 17.79
N LEU A 189 16.30 11.15 17.24
CA LEU A 189 17.61 10.78 16.68
C LEU A 189 18.53 10.22 17.75
N LYS A 190 18.59 10.86 18.92
CA LYS A 190 19.34 10.36 20.08
C LYS A 190 18.84 8.98 20.52
N LYS A 191 17.53 8.79 20.65
CA LYS A 191 16.92 7.50 21.02
C LYS A 191 17.30 6.40 20.03
N LYS A 192 17.50 6.74 18.74
CA LYS A 192 17.91 5.82 17.69
C LYS A 192 19.43 5.71 17.50
N GLY A 193 20.22 6.30 18.42
CA GLY A 193 21.68 6.19 18.45
C GLY A 193 22.40 7.10 17.44
N PHE A 194 21.75 8.14 16.94
CA PHE A 194 22.32 9.06 15.96
C PHE A 194 22.80 10.37 16.59
N SER A 195 23.96 10.85 16.16
CA SER A 195 24.55 12.13 16.52
C SER A 195 24.52 13.17 15.37
N GLU A 196 23.86 12.85 14.27
CA GLU A 196 23.73 13.67 13.07
C GLU A 196 22.26 13.84 12.69
N ASN A 197 21.94 14.90 11.95
CA ASN A 197 20.56 15.23 11.57
C ASN A 197 20.16 14.69 10.18
N PHE A 198 21.04 14.02 9.46
CA PHE A 198 20.81 13.48 8.09
C PHE A 198 20.23 14.50 7.11
N TYR A 199 20.58 15.79 7.27
CA TYR A 199 20.00 16.89 6.49
C TYR A 199 18.49 16.98 6.54
N LEU A 200 17.89 16.55 7.65
CA LEU A 200 16.46 16.69 7.89
C LEU A 200 16.11 18.07 8.42
N LYS A 201 14.86 18.45 8.26
CA LYS A 201 14.29 19.65 8.86
C LYS A 201 13.41 19.29 10.05
N GLN A 202 13.08 20.28 10.88
CA GLN A 202 12.13 20.17 11.98
C GLN A 202 11.17 21.35 11.98
N ASP A 203 9.92 21.08 12.36
CA ASP A 203 8.93 22.13 12.54
C ASP A 203 9.12 22.87 13.89
N ASN A 204 8.35 23.95 14.08
CA ASN A 204 8.40 24.76 15.30
C ASN A 204 7.94 24.02 16.58
N LYS A 205 7.33 22.84 16.42
CA LYS A 205 6.91 21.96 17.52
C LYS A 205 7.96 20.89 17.82
N GLY A 206 9.08 20.90 17.11
CA GLY A 206 10.18 19.97 17.28
C GLY A 206 9.96 18.61 16.59
N SER A 207 9.00 18.49 15.68
CA SER A 207 8.84 17.24 14.93
C SER A 207 9.85 17.20 13.77
N LEU A 208 10.55 16.08 13.57
CA LEU A 208 11.35 15.85 12.36
C LEU A 208 10.45 15.79 11.14
N LEU A 209 10.87 16.43 10.07
CA LEU A 209 10.21 16.42 8.77
C LEU A 209 11.05 15.61 7.78
N ILE A 210 10.64 14.40 7.51
CA ILE A 210 11.26 13.53 6.50
C ILE A 210 10.52 13.72 5.18
N PRO A 211 11.15 14.33 4.16
CA PRO A 211 10.49 14.60 2.89
C PRO A 211 10.24 13.32 2.11
N LEU A 212 9.01 13.14 1.66
CA LEU A 212 8.58 12.01 0.85
C LEU A 212 8.43 12.47 -0.60
N LYS A 213 9.34 12.01 -1.45
CA LYS A 213 9.43 12.38 -2.86
C LYS A 213 9.10 11.20 -3.76
N ASP A 214 8.63 11.50 -4.97
CA ASP A 214 8.53 10.49 -6.03
C ASP A 214 9.89 10.26 -6.73
N GLU A 215 9.89 9.36 -7.70
CA GLU A 215 11.07 9.00 -8.51
C GLU A 215 11.61 10.15 -9.39
N ASN A 216 10.88 11.25 -9.52
CA ASN A 216 11.27 12.46 -10.23
C ASN A 216 11.77 13.55 -9.28
N GLY A 217 11.77 13.28 -7.97
CA GLY A 217 12.21 14.20 -6.94
C GLY A 217 11.16 15.21 -6.49
N LYS A 218 9.91 15.13 -6.98
CA LYS A 218 8.81 15.99 -6.53
C LYS A 218 8.43 15.65 -5.09
N LEU A 219 8.39 16.66 -4.24
CA LEU A 219 7.89 16.53 -2.86
C LEU A 219 6.36 16.40 -2.88
N TRP A 220 5.87 15.29 -2.38
CA TRP A 220 4.43 15.00 -2.28
C TRP A 220 3.90 15.07 -0.85
N SER A 221 4.75 14.69 0.10
CA SER A 221 4.35 14.59 1.49
C SER A 221 5.56 14.68 2.42
N VAL A 222 5.32 14.65 3.72
CA VAL A 222 6.33 14.49 4.75
C VAL A 222 5.86 13.44 5.75
N GLN A 223 6.78 12.61 6.22
CA GLN A 223 6.58 11.88 7.46
C GLN A 223 7.09 12.77 8.60
N ARG A 224 6.20 13.07 9.55
CA ARG A 224 6.52 13.79 10.78
C ARG A 224 6.82 12.79 11.88
N ILE A 225 7.98 12.90 12.50
CA ILE A 225 8.32 12.10 13.67
C ILE A 225 8.41 13.04 14.86
N PHE A 226 7.49 12.85 15.80
CA PHE A 226 7.44 13.64 17.03
C PHE A 226 8.60 13.30 17.97
N PRO A 227 8.95 14.19 18.91
CA PRO A 227 10.02 13.92 19.90
C PRO A 227 9.84 12.61 20.68
N ASN A 228 8.59 12.19 20.93
CA ASN A 228 8.26 10.92 21.62
C ASN A 228 8.41 9.68 20.70
N GLY A 229 8.59 9.88 19.39
CA GLY A 229 8.74 8.81 18.38
C GLY A 229 7.46 8.46 17.62
N ASP A 230 6.31 9.05 17.96
CA ASP A 230 5.08 8.89 17.18
C ASP A 230 5.25 9.44 15.76
N LYS A 231 4.55 8.83 14.80
CA LYS A 231 4.70 9.17 13.38
C LYS A 231 3.34 9.43 12.75
N ILE A 232 3.28 10.48 11.93
CA ILE A 232 2.16 10.73 11.02
C ILE A 232 2.69 11.13 9.64
N ILE A 233 1.84 10.99 8.62
CA ILE A 233 2.16 11.42 7.25
C ILE A 233 1.23 12.56 6.85
N GLY A 234 1.82 13.62 6.27
CA GLY A 234 1.07 14.75 5.73
C GLY A 234 0.94 15.95 6.65
N VAL A 235 -0.14 16.68 6.46
CA VAL A 235 -0.46 17.95 7.15
C VAL A 235 -1.10 17.70 8.51
N ILE A 236 -0.71 18.51 9.50
CA ILE A 236 -1.44 18.63 10.77
C ILE A 236 -2.36 19.83 10.65
N LYS A 237 -3.66 19.58 10.53
CA LYS A 237 -4.66 20.66 10.42
C LYS A 237 -4.61 21.56 11.66
N THR A 238 -4.64 22.88 11.44
CA THR A 238 -4.86 23.86 12.51
C THR A 238 -6.29 23.78 13.02
N LYS A 239 -6.60 24.53 14.07
CA LYS A 239 -7.95 24.59 14.61
C LYS A 239 -8.91 25.23 13.60
N GLU A 240 -8.47 26.32 12.99
CA GLU A 240 -9.19 27.06 11.97
C GLU A 240 -9.48 26.20 10.73
N GLU A 241 -8.48 25.45 10.24
CA GLU A 241 -8.64 24.55 9.10
C GLU A 241 -9.64 23.42 9.38
N LYS A 242 -9.71 22.93 10.63
CA LYS A 242 -10.72 21.94 11.06
C LYS A 242 -12.12 22.54 11.09
N GLU A 243 -12.26 23.76 11.63
CA GLU A 243 -13.53 24.48 11.70
C GLU A 243 -14.05 24.86 10.31
N GLN A 244 -13.16 25.17 9.37
CA GLN A 244 -13.49 25.44 7.97
C GLN A 244 -13.72 24.19 7.13
N GLY A 245 -13.54 22.97 7.69
CA GLY A 245 -13.72 21.74 6.96
C GLY A 245 -12.68 21.48 5.86
N ILE A 246 -11.49 22.13 5.92
CA ILE A 246 -10.45 21.95 4.91
C ILE A 246 -9.93 20.52 4.92
N GLU A 247 -9.94 19.87 3.75
CA GLU A 247 -9.45 18.52 3.57
C GLU A 247 -8.04 18.48 2.98
N TYR A 248 -7.24 17.50 3.42
CA TYR A 248 -5.91 17.20 2.91
C TYR A 248 -5.79 15.71 2.61
N SER A 249 -5.10 15.36 1.53
CA SER A 249 -4.80 13.99 1.16
C SER A 249 -3.29 13.83 0.92
N ALA A 250 -2.60 13.21 1.86
CA ALA A 250 -1.16 12.99 1.75
C ALA A 250 -0.88 11.81 0.81
N LYS A 251 -0.17 12.04 -0.29
CA LYS A 251 0.31 10.95 -1.16
C LYS A 251 1.46 10.22 -0.48
N LYS A 252 1.27 8.93 -0.23
CA LYS A 252 2.28 8.00 0.30
C LYS A 252 2.76 7.01 -0.78
N SER A 253 1.83 6.48 -1.56
CA SER A 253 2.10 5.40 -2.51
C SER A 253 3.17 5.78 -3.53
N GLY A 254 4.24 4.99 -3.59
CA GLY A 254 5.40 5.21 -4.46
C GLY A 254 6.33 6.33 -4.02
N CYS A 255 6.02 7.05 -2.94
CA CYS A 255 6.90 8.08 -2.39
C CYS A 255 7.90 7.47 -1.39
N PHE A 256 9.08 8.07 -1.29
CA PHE A 256 10.17 7.60 -0.43
C PHE A 256 11.07 8.77 -0.01
N HIS A 257 11.99 8.50 0.92
CA HIS A 257 13.08 9.39 1.28
C HIS A 257 14.42 8.76 0.92
N LEU A 258 15.29 9.53 0.26
CA LEU A 258 16.65 9.10 -0.10
C LEU A 258 17.66 9.69 0.88
N ILE A 259 18.41 8.85 1.59
CA ILE A 259 19.49 9.22 2.51
C ILE A 259 20.82 9.06 1.77
N GLY A 260 21.71 10.04 1.90
CA GLY A 260 23.10 9.93 1.42
C GLY A 260 23.32 10.26 -0.05
N ALA A 261 22.27 10.63 -0.81
CA ALA A 261 22.42 11.17 -2.16
C ALA A 261 21.38 12.27 -2.44
N LYS A 262 21.67 13.12 -3.43
CA LYS A 262 20.79 14.23 -3.82
C LYS A 262 19.59 13.75 -4.63
N ASN A 263 19.80 12.79 -5.52
CA ASN A 263 18.77 12.17 -6.35
C ASN A 263 19.16 10.73 -6.73
N LEU A 264 18.24 10.00 -7.38
CA LEU A 264 18.42 8.58 -7.73
C LEU A 264 19.51 8.34 -8.77
N GLU A 265 19.79 9.29 -9.66
CA GLU A 265 20.79 9.18 -10.73
C GLU A 265 22.22 9.01 -10.18
N TYR A 266 22.47 9.42 -8.93
CA TYR A 266 23.75 9.20 -8.27
C TYR A 266 23.89 7.82 -7.60
N CYS A 267 22.83 7.00 -7.63
CA CYS A 267 22.82 5.68 -7.01
C CYS A 267 23.27 4.61 -8.01
N LYS A 268 24.35 3.89 -7.71
CA LYS A 268 24.79 2.72 -8.51
C LYS A 268 23.95 1.46 -8.21
N GLU A 269 23.30 1.43 -7.10
CA GLU A 269 22.36 0.40 -6.64
C GLU A 269 21.28 1.06 -5.76
N PHE A 270 20.11 0.45 -5.66
CA PHE A 270 19.06 0.90 -4.76
C PHE A 270 18.98 -0.05 -3.55
N ILE A 271 19.39 0.47 -2.40
CA ILE A 271 19.21 -0.21 -1.12
C ILE A 271 17.94 0.37 -0.50
N ILE A 272 16.95 -0.47 -0.23
CA ILE A 272 15.64 -0.03 0.24
C ILE A 272 15.39 -0.66 1.61
N ALA A 273 15.03 0.15 2.59
CA ALA A 273 14.60 -0.30 3.92
C ALA A 273 13.23 0.31 4.27
N GLU A 274 12.52 -0.32 5.19
CA GLU A 274 11.17 0.10 5.54
C GLU A 274 11.16 1.45 6.26
N GLY A 275 11.74 1.51 7.44
CA GLY A 275 11.68 2.67 8.34
C GLY A 275 12.92 3.56 8.29
N PHE A 276 12.77 4.82 8.74
CA PHE A 276 13.86 5.80 8.74
C PHE A 276 15.06 5.35 9.58
N ALA A 277 14.83 4.82 10.81
CA ALA A 277 15.92 4.43 11.69
C ALA A 277 16.75 3.27 11.09
N THR A 278 16.07 2.26 10.52
CA THR A 278 16.70 1.14 9.80
C THR A 278 17.50 1.67 8.60
N ALA A 279 16.90 2.53 7.75
CA ALA A 279 17.57 3.09 6.58
C ALA A 279 18.80 3.93 6.96
N ALA A 280 18.71 4.79 7.97
CA ALA A 280 19.79 5.61 8.47
C ALA A 280 20.94 4.76 9.06
N THR A 281 20.62 3.67 9.76
CA THR A 281 21.61 2.72 10.28
C THR A 281 22.38 2.03 9.15
N ILE A 282 21.67 1.59 8.10
CA ILE A 282 22.28 0.94 6.93
C ILE A 282 23.16 1.93 6.18
N TYR A 283 22.70 3.18 6.01
CA TYR A 283 23.53 4.25 5.43
C TYR A 283 24.84 4.44 6.20
N LYS A 284 24.79 4.51 7.54
CA LYS A 284 26.00 4.60 8.38
C LYS A 284 26.90 3.37 8.27
N ALA A 285 26.32 2.19 8.16
CA ALA A 285 27.09 0.94 8.08
C ALA A 285 27.81 0.80 6.73
N LEU A 286 27.16 1.14 5.62
CA LEU A 286 27.67 0.90 4.27
C LEU A 286 28.28 2.13 3.62
N ASN A 287 28.01 3.33 4.12
CA ASN A 287 28.32 4.63 3.47
C ASN A 287 27.82 4.69 2.00
N LYS A 288 26.65 4.11 1.76
CA LYS A 288 25.96 4.06 0.46
C LYS A 288 24.59 4.68 0.58
N PRO A 289 24.05 5.31 -0.49
CA PRO A 289 22.69 5.84 -0.46
C PRO A 289 21.66 4.77 -0.13
N VAL A 290 20.66 5.11 0.70
CA VAL A 290 19.59 4.22 1.13
C VAL A 290 18.24 4.90 0.96
N ILE A 291 17.29 4.18 0.40
CA ILE A 291 15.89 4.58 0.27
C ILE A 291 15.10 4.10 1.48
N MET A 292 14.43 5.02 2.15
CA MET A 292 13.44 4.70 3.19
C MET A 292 12.05 4.61 2.55
N GLY A 293 11.40 3.45 2.65
CA GLY A 293 10.12 3.14 2.00
C GLY A 293 8.88 3.49 2.80
N ILE A 294 9.01 4.05 3.99
CA ILE A 294 7.96 4.48 4.92
C ILE A 294 7.40 3.31 5.75
N ASP A 295 6.83 2.31 5.10
CA ASP A 295 6.29 1.08 5.69
C ASP A 295 6.26 -0.07 4.67
N ALA A 296 6.05 -1.31 5.14
CA ALA A 296 6.03 -2.51 4.32
C ALA A 296 5.05 -2.42 3.13
N GLY A 297 3.86 -1.84 3.35
CA GLY A 297 2.82 -1.73 2.31
C GLY A 297 3.19 -0.85 1.12
N ASN A 298 4.21 0.00 1.24
CA ASN A 298 4.67 0.88 0.17
C ASN A 298 5.85 0.31 -0.65
N LEU A 299 6.55 -0.69 -0.12
CA LEU A 299 7.80 -1.21 -0.70
C LEU A 299 7.60 -1.77 -2.11
N SER A 300 6.53 -2.55 -2.33
CA SER A 300 6.23 -3.13 -3.65
C SER A 300 6.06 -2.06 -4.73
N LYS A 301 5.36 -0.96 -4.40
CA LYS A 301 5.16 0.15 -5.35
C LYS A 301 6.45 0.91 -5.65
N ILE A 302 7.31 1.09 -4.65
CA ILE A 302 8.63 1.70 -4.84
C ILE A 302 9.50 0.84 -5.76
N VAL A 303 9.60 -0.47 -5.48
CA VAL A 303 10.38 -1.40 -6.32
C VAL A 303 9.89 -1.39 -7.75
N GLU A 304 8.56 -1.49 -7.97
CA GLU A 304 7.96 -1.41 -9.31
C GLU A 304 8.33 -0.12 -10.03
N THR A 305 8.22 1.02 -9.36
CA THR A 305 8.53 2.34 -9.93
C THR A 305 10.01 2.45 -10.30
N LEU A 306 10.91 2.01 -9.41
CA LEU A 306 12.35 2.04 -9.66
C LEU A 306 12.75 1.11 -10.81
N LYS A 307 12.20 -0.10 -10.88
CA LYS A 307 12.42 -1.04 -11.98
C LYS A 307 11.98 -0.50 -13.33
N ASN A 308 10.84 0.19 -13.37
CA ASN A 308 10.34 0.80 -14.61
C ASN A 308 11.24 1.94 -15.10
N LYS A 309 11.78 2.74 -14.19
CA LYS A 309 12.62 3.91 -14.55
C LYS A 309 14.09 3.55 -14.71
N PHE A 310 14.61 2.62 -13.93
CA PHE A 310 16.02 2.24 -13.85
C PHE A 310 16.20 0.72 -14.02
N GLN A 311 15.90 0.22 -15.21
CA GLN A 311 15.78 -1.21 -15.51
C GLN A 311 17.00 -2.06 -15.14
N ASN A 312 18.21 -1.51 -15.28
CA ASN A 312 19.47 -2.22 -15.06
C ASN A 312 20.12 -1.94 -13.69
N THR A 313 19.49 -1.12 -12.84
CA THR A 313 20.07 -0.79 -11.53
C THR A 313 19.71 -1.89 -10.53
N PRO A 314 20.71 -2.52 -9.87
CA PRO A 314 20.46 -3.55 -8.86
C PRO A 314 19.63 -3.00 -7.70
N ILE A 315 18.70 -3.82 -7.21
CA ILE A 315 17.87 -3.49 -6.03
C ILE A 315 18.16 -4.50 -4.92
N THR A 316 18.46 -3.98 -3.73
CA THR A 316 18.53 -4.75 -2.48
C THR A 316 17.43 -4.26 -1.54
N LEU A 317 16.49 -5.12 -1.21
CA LEU A 317 15.44 -4.86 -0.24
C LEU A 317 15.83 -5.41 1.12
N ILE A 318 15.82 -4.57 2.15
CA ILE A 318 16.13 -4.93 3.53
C ILE A 318 14.82 -4.90 4.33
N ALA A 319 14.39 -6.07 4.77
CA ALA A 319 13.16 -6.25 5.53
C ALA A 319 13.39 -6.05 7.03
N ASP A 320 12.38 -5.54 7.73
CA ASP A 320 12.30 -5.68 9.18
C ASP A 320 11.89 -7.13 9.52
N ASN A 321 12.35 -7.65 10.66
CA ASN A 321 12.12 -9.03 11.08
C ASN A 321 11.39 -9.09 12.43
N ASP A 322 10.07 -8.96 12.38
CA ASP A 322 9.20 -9.06 13.57
C ASP A 322 9.10 -10.51 14.10
N LYS A 323 10.26 -11.15 14.34
CA LYS A 323 10.37 -12.54 14.78
C LYS A 323 9.59 -12.83 16.07
N LYS A 324 9.46 -11.87 16.97
CA LYS A 324 8.62 -11.98 18.17
C LYS A 324 7.15 -12.23 17.85
N ARG A 325 6.64 -11.68 16.75
CA ARG A 325 5.27 -11.95 16.28
C ARG A 325 5.16 -13.38 15.76
N GLU A 326 6.15 -13.82 14.98
CA GLU A 326 6.21 -15.17 14.43
C GLU A 326 6.27 -16.24 15.55
N LEU A 327 7.05 -16.02 16.61
CA LEU A 327 7.08 -16.89 17.81
C LEU A 327 5.74 -17.00 18.52
N LYS A 328 4.84 -16.04 18.33
CA LYS A 328 3.46 -16.05 18.84
C LYS A 328 2.43 -16.56 17.82
N GLY A 329 2.86 -17.15 16.70
CA GLY A 329 1.99 -17.62 15.62
C GLY A 329 1.32 -16.50 14.82
N LEU A 330 1.85 -15.27 14.86
CA LEU A 330 1.35 -14.12 14.11
C LEU A 330 2.23 -13.86 12.88
N SER A 331 1.66 -13.22 11.87
CA SER A 331 2.35 -12.81 10.64
C SER A 331 3.57 -11.93 10.92
N ASN A 332 4.69 -12.24 10.25
CA ASN A 332 5.91 -11.43 10.17
C ASN A 332 5.84 -10.57 8.89
N VAL A 333 5.08 -9.49 8.97
CA VAL A 333 4.67 -8.69 7.80
C VAL A 333 5.86 -8.20 6.97
N GLY A 334 6.95 -7.74 7.61
CA GLY A 334 8.13 -7.26 6.89
C GLY A 334 8.78 -8.36 6.05
N VAL A 335 8.97 -9.55 6.64
CA VAL A 335 9.56 -10.71 5.94
C VAL A 335 8.64 -11.24 4.86
N GLU A 336 7.34 -11.36 5.12
CA GLU A 336 6.36 -11.85 4.14
C GLU A 336 6.28 -10.92 2.94
N THR A 337 6.14 -9.60 3.18
CA THR A 337 6.12 -8.60 2.11
C THR A 337 7.41 -8.64 1.27
N ALA A 338 8.58 -8.77 1.89
CA ALA A 338 9.83 -8.84 1.15
C ALA A 338 9.92 -10.08 0.27
N LYS A 339 9.44 -11.24 0.75
CA LYS A 339 9.36 -12.48 -0.04
C LYS A 339 8.38 -12.36 -1.21
N GLU A 340 7.20 -11.77 -1.00
CA GLU A 340 6.23 -11.51 -2.06
C GLU A 340 6.81 -10.61 -3.16
N ILE A 341 7.53 -9.55 -2.76
CA ILE A 341 8.20 -8.66 -3.70
C ILE A 341 9.30 -9.41 -4.47
N GLN A 342 10.08 -10.27 -3.82
CA GLN A 342 11.10 -11.08 -4.46
C GLN A 342 10.51 -12.11 -5.43
N GLN A 343 9.36 -12.70 -5.12
CA GLN A 343 8.63 -13.57 -6.06
C GLN A 343 8.14 -12.81 -7.30
N LYS A 344 7.69 -11.58 -7.12
CA LYS A 344 7.25 -10.71 -8.23
C LYS A 344 8.42 -10.19 -9.09
N PHE A 345 9.57 -9.94 -8.47
CA PHE A 345 10.78 -9.40 -9.09
C PHE A 345 11.96 -10.28 -8.71
N SER A 346 12.18 -11.36 -9.47
CA SER A 346 13.16 -12.41 -9.14
C SER A 346 14.62 -11.96 -9.12
N ASP A 347 14.93 -10.81 -9.74
CA ASP A 347 16.27 -10.23 -9.85
C ASP A 347 16.62 -9.25 -8.72
N ILE A 348 15.76 -9.10 -7.71
CA ILE A 348 16.09 -8.31 -6.53
C ILE A 348 16.70 -9.18 -5.42
N LYS A 349 17.60 -8.58 -4.66
CA LYS A 349 18.18 -9.19 -3.45
C LYS A 349 17.31 -8.82 -2.25
N VAL A 350 17.05 -9.80 -1.37
CA VAL A 350 16.38 -9.57 -0.09
C VAL A 350 17.34 -9.90 1.04
N ILE A 351 17.45 -8.99 2.02
CA ILE A 351 18.22 -9.14 3.25
C ILE A 351 17.25 -9.07 4.43
N ILE A 352 17.32 -10.11 5.29
CA ILE A 352 16.54 -10.17 6.53
C ILE A 352 17.54 -10.20 7.68
N PRO A 353 17.43 -9.33 8.71
CA PRO A 353 18.34 -9.33 9.85
C PRO A 353 18.25 -10.67 10.60
N LYS A 354 19.43 -11.23 10.95
CA LYS A 354 19.52 -12.45 11.74
C LYS A 354 19.31 -12.11 13.20
N ILE A 355 18.19 -12.55 13.73
CA ILE A 355 17.72 -12.30 15.10
C ILE A 355 17.45 -13.65 15.76
N SER A 356 18.07 -13.95 16.90
CA SER A 356 17.79 -15.14 17.71
C SER A 356 16.42 -15.02 18.41
N ASN A 357 15.89 -16.13 18.91
CA ASN A 357 14.65 -16.09 19.68
C ASN A 357 14.77 -15.22 20.95
N GLN A 358 15.92 -15.30 21.64
CA GLN A 358 16.18 -14.50 22.82
C GLN A 358 16.19 -12.99 22.51
N GLU A 359 16.80 -12.58 21.40
CA GLU A 359 16.82 -11.19 20.95
C GLU A 359 15.43 -10.71 20.53
N ALA A 360 14.66 -11.56 19.85
CA ALA A 360 13.29 -11.27 19.50
C ALA A 360 12.40 -11.02 20.75
N GLU A 361 12.59 -11.82 21.82
CA GLU A 361 11.89 -11.59 23.08
C GLU A 361 12.28 -10.28 23.76
N GLN A 362 13.52 -9.79 23.58
CA GLN A 362 13.98 -8.48 24.03
C GLN A 362 13.44 -7.33 23.15
N GLY A 363 12.75 -7.65 22.05
CA GLY A 363 12.12 -6.65 21.18
C GLY A 363 12.99 -6.15 20.03
N ILE A 364 14.11 -6.87 19.74
CA ILE A 364 14.94 -6.58 18.56
C ILE A 364 14.20 -7.07 17.32
N SER A 365 14.02 -6.18 16.33
CA SER A 365 13.26 -6.47 15.11
C SER A 365 13.89 -5.93 13.82
N ASP A 366 14.82 -4.99 13.91
CA ASP A 366 15.42 -4.35 12.76
C ASP A 366 16.94 -4.08 12.92
N PHE A 367 17.59 -3.56 11.89
CA PHE A 367 19.01 -3.22 11.95
C PHE A 367 19.33 -2.05 12.88
N ASN A 368 18.39 -1.15 13.18
CA ASN A 368 18.61 -0.11 14.16
C ASN A 368 18.61 -0.69 15.60
N ASP A 369 17.74 -1.65 15.87
CA ASP A 369 17.75 -2.35 17.15
C ASP A 369 19.06 -3.14 17.34
N ILE A 370 19.55 -3.81 16.27
CA ILE A 370 20.85 -4.47 16.29
C ILE A 370 21.98 -3.46 16.55
N PHE A 371 21.95 -2.30 15.88
CA PHE A 371 22.93 -1.24 16.11
C PHE A 371 22.95 -0.76 17.56
N LEU A 372 21.78 -0.52 18.14
CA LEU A 372 21.67 -0.05 19.53
C LEU A 372 22.18 -1.09 20.55
N ASN A 373 22.00 -2.38 20.26
CA ASN A 373 22.33 -3.46 21.18
C ASN A 373 23.75 -4.02 21.00
N LYS A 374 24.26 -4.07 19.76
CA LYS A 374 25.52 -4.75 19.41
C LYS A 374 26.53 -3.86 18.67
N GLY A 375 26.16 -2.62 18.38
CA GLY A 375 27.02 -1.69 17.66
C GLY A 375 26.97 -1.83 16.13
N LEU A 376 27.61 -0.88 15.45
CA LEU A 376 27.58 -0.75 13.99
C LEU A 376 28.34 -1.88 13.28
N ASP A 377 29.34 -2.45 13.92
CA ASP A 377 30.15 -3.52 13.33
C ASP A 377 29.38 -4.84 13.17
N GLU A 378 28.45 -5.15 14.08
CA GLU A 378 27.56 -6.29 13.88
C GLU A 378 26.59 -6.05 12.70
N VAL A 379 26.09 -4.84 12.54
CA VAL A 379 25.29 -4.47 11.37
C VAL A 379 26.08 -4.68 10.08
N LYS A 380 27.32 -4.14 9.99
CA LYS A 380 28.22 -4.33 8.85
C LYS A 380 28.48 -5.80 8.56
N LYS A 381 28.75 -6.58 9.61
CA LYS A 381 29.01 -8.01 9.50
C LYS A 381 27.82 -8.75 8.89
N GLN A 382 26.60 -8.48 9.35
CA GLN A 382 25.41 -9.12 8.80
C GLN A 382 25.15 -8.71 7.36
N LEU A 383 25.31 -7.43 7.01
CA LEU A 383 25.15 -6.93 5.64
C LEU A 383 26.22 -7.49 4.68
N ASN A 384 27.50 -7.57 5.10
CA ASN A 384 28.61 -8.04 4.27
C ASN A 384 28.65 -9.57 4.14
N PHE A 385 28.27 -10.32 5.20
CA PHE A 385 28.22 -11.78 5.16
C PHE A 385 27.26 -12.30 4.08
N ILE A 386 26.16 -11.58 3.87
CA ILE A 386 25.16 -11.91 2.84
C ILE A 386 25.72 -11.60 1.44
N ASP A 387 26.54 -10.56 1.29
CA ASP A 387 27.20 -10.22 0.00
C ASP A 387 28.22 -11.29 -0.42
N PHE A 388 28.98 -11.84 0.53
CA PHE A 388 29.96 -12.88 0.26
C PHE A 388 29.31 -14.22 -0.15
N HIS A 389 28.24 -14.64 0.53
CA HIS A 389 27.52 -15.88 0.19
C HIS A 389 26.84 -15.83 -1.18
N ASN A 390 26.30 -14.68 -1.57
CA ASN A 390 25.70 -14.52 -2.89
C ASN A 390 26.73 -14.51 -4.03
N LYS A 391 27.94 -14.02 -3.80
CA LYS A 391 29.04 -14.14 -4.76
C LYS A 391 29.50 -15.58 -4.95
N LEU A 392 29.53 -16.39 -3.89
CA LEU A 392 29.87 -17.83 -3.98
C LEU A 392 28.82 -18.60 -4.78
N ASN A 393 27.53 -18.37 -4.53
CA ASN A 393 26.45 -19.05 -5.25
C ASN A 393 26.37 -18.69 -6.74
N THR A 394 26.90 -17.54 -7.19
CA THR A 394 27.03 -17.20 -8.60
C THR A 394 28.23 -17.87 -9.28
N PHE A 395 29.24 -18.32 -8.53
CA PHE A 395 30.38 -19.08 -9.04
C PHE A 395 30.11 -20.59 -9.14
N GLU A 396 29.13 -21.13 -8.41
CA GLU A 396 28.80 -22.57 -8.41
C GLU A 396 27.83 -23.01 -9.53
N ASN A 397 27.33 -22.10 -10.35
CA ASN A 397 26.57 -22.42 -11.58
C ASN A 397 27.33 -21.95 -12.84
N PRO A 398 28.39 -22.65 -13.28
CA PRO A 398 28.86 -22.49 -14.65
C PRO A 398 27.82 -23.17 -15.55
N THR A 399 27.19 -22.38 -16.42
CA THR A 399 26.35 -22.81 -17.52
C THR A 399 26.88 -24.11 -18.16
N LYS A 400 26.13 -25.19 -18.05
CA LYS A 400 26.29 -26.32 -18.97
C LYS A 400 25.78 -25.85 -20.33
N THR A 401 26.73 -25.63 -21.23
CA THR A 401 26.54 -25.57 -22.67
C THR A 401 25.85 -26.82 -23.20
#